data_90ba753cf39c1b66c18c38223fa7e4d6
#
_entry.id   90ba753cf39c1b66c18c38223fa7e4d6
#
_cell.length_a   1.000
_cell.length_b   1.000
_cell.length_c   1.000
_cell.angle_alpha   90.00
_cell.angle_beta   90.00
_cell.angle_gamma   90.00
#
_symmetry.space_group_name_H-M   'P 1'
#
loop_
_entity.id
_entity.type
_entity.pdbx_description
1 polymer ?
#
loop_
_entity_poly.entity_id
_entity_poly.type
_entity_poly.pdbx_seq_one_letter_code
_entity_poly.pdbx_strand_id
1 'polypeptide(L)'
;HGPCVAVNLADSSDEYYLKAYAQTFTYAQKIKAEFVVVHTNEIYHGEVAAVKELVYQRLAEVISLAQSYGVQVVIENVGLRPCGALLFDFEEYLALFERYPQALALLDTGHAHVNGWNLPETVKRLQKKLLAVHVHDNDGSGDSHQPVGLGTIEWEPYFASIRDYASNALQILEYAYIEP
;
A
#
# COMPACT_ATOMS: atom_id res chain seq x y z
N HIS A 1 -1.26 -10.20 -1.81
CA HIS A 1 -1.05 -9.11 -2.77
C HIS A 1 -1.85 -9.33 -4.04
N GLY A 2 -2.17 -8.22 -4.73
CA GLY A 2 -2.56 -8.19 -6.12
C GLY A 2 -1.41 -8.58 -7.05
N PRO A 3 -1.59 -8.46 -8.38
CA PRO A 3 -0.56 -8.84 -9.35
C PRO A 3 0.53 -7.76 -9.51
N CYS A 4 0.99 -7.12 -8.43
CA CYS A 4 1.86 -5.94 -8.44
C CYS A 4 3.19 -6.14 -9.19
N VAL A 5 3.77 -7.34 -9.15
CA VAL A 5 5.01 -7.64 -9.90
C VAL A 5 4.77 -7.75 -11.43
N ALA A 6 3.56 -8.13 -11.82
CA ALA A 6 3.20 -8.35 -13.23
C ALA A 6 2.40 -7.19 -13.85
N VAL A 7 1.90 -6.29 -13.01
CA VAL A 7 1.02 -5.19 -13.41
C VAL A 7 1.46 -3.90 -12.72
N ASN A 8 1.66 -2.86 -13.50
CA ASN A 8 1.97 -1.52 -13.00
C ASN A 8 0.88 -0.54 -13.45
N LEU A 9 0.06 -0.06 -12.52
CA LEU A 9 -1.03 0.88 -12.85
C LEU A 9 -0.53 2.22 -13.41
N ALA A 10 0.73 2.56 -13.19
CA ALA A 10 1.37 3.75 -13.74
C ALA A 10 1.98 3.57 -15.14
N ASP A 11 1.99 2.35 -15.69
CA ASP A 11 2.51 2.07 -17.03
C ASP A 11 1.37 2.07 -18.06
N SER A 12 1.32 3.06 -18.94
CA SER A 12 0.28 3.18 -19.94
C SER A 12 0.26 2.02 -20.95
N SER A 13 1.37 1.31 -21.11
CA SER A 13 1.47 0.13 -21.99
C SER A 13 0.87 -1.14 -21.40
N ASP A 14 0.59 -1.16 -20.10
CA ASP A 14 -0.02 -2.29 -19.40
C ASP A 14 -1.55 -2.30 -19.62
N GLU A 15 -1.97 -2.84 -20.76
CA GLU A 15 -3.38 -2.92 -21.17
C GLU A 15 -4.12 -4.10 -20.50
N TYR A 16 -3.39 -5.07 -19.93
CA TYR A 16 -3.97 -6.30 -19.39
C TYR A 16 -4.27 -6.26 -17.90
N TYR A 17 -4.03 -5.13 -17.21
CA TYR A 17 -4.18 -5.01 -15.77
C TYR A 17 -5.54 -5.48 -15.24
N LEU A 18 -6.66 -5.12 -15.88
CA LEU A 18 -7.98 -5.57 -15.46
C LEU A 18 -8.15 -7.09 -15.56
N LYS A 19 -7.57 -7.73 -16.59
CA LYS A 19 -7.61 -9.19 -16.71
C LYS A 19 -6.81 -9.85 -15.59
N ALA A 20 -5.65 -9.32 -15.24
CA ALA A 20 -4.82 -9.83 -14.14
C ALA A 20 -5.53 -9.65 -12.80
N TYR A 21 -6.15 -8.50 -12.54
CA TYR A 21 -6.95 -8.28 -11.33
C TYR A 21 -8.19 -9.17 -11.26
N ALA A 22 -8.89 -9.42 -12.39
CA ALA A 22 -10.02 -10.35 -12.43
C ALA A 22 -9.60 -11.77 -12.01
N GLN A 23 -8.44 -12.23 -12.47
CA GLN A 23 -7.88 -13.52 -12.05
C GLN A 23 -7.55 -13.52 -10.55
N THR A 24 -6.90 -12.46 -10.05
CA THR A 24 -6.59 -12.29 -8.63
C THR A 24 -7.86 -12.33 -7.76
N PHE A 25 -8.90 -11.59 -8.14
CA PHE A 25 -10.15 -11.57 -7.39
C PHE A 25 -10.87 -12.93 -7.43
N THR A 26 -10.79 -13.65 -8.55
CA THR A 26 -11.28 -15.03 -8.63
C THR A 26 -10.56 -15.94 -7.63
N TYR A 27 -9.24 -15.82 -7.48
CA TYR A 27 -8.47 -16.55 -6.47
C TYR A 27 -8.83 -16.11 -5.05
N ALA A 28 -8.91 -14.81 -4.81
CA ALA A 28 -9.29 -14.25 -3.52
C ALA A 28 -10.63 -14.82 -3.01
N GLN A 29 -11.62 -14.90 -3.89
CA GLN A 29 -12.90 -15.54 -3.57
C GLN A 29 -12.75 -17.03 -3.20
N LYS A 30 -11.97 -17.79 -3.99
CA LYS A 30 -11.77 -19.23 -3.75
C LYS A 30 -11.13 -19.52 -2.41
N ILE A 31 -10.14 -18.72 -2.01
CA ILE A 31 -9.42 -18.89 -0.74
C ILE A 31 -10.07 -18.11 0.40
N LYS A 32 -11.16 -17.37 0.14
CA LYS A 32 -11.85 -16.49 1.11
C LYS A 32 -10.90 -15.47 1.72
N ALA A 33 -10.08 -14.85 0.89
CA ALA A 33 -9.21 -13.76 1.34
C ALA A 33 -10.05 -12.59 1.86
N GLU A 34 -9.65 -12.00 2.97
CA GLU A 34 -10.34 -10.86 3.57
C GLU A 34 -10.19 -9.61 2.72
N PHE A 35 -9.05 -9.44 2.04
CA PHE A 35 -8.77 -8.32 1.16
C PHE A 35 -7.71 -8.67 0.12
N VAL A 36 -7.54 -7.78 -0.86
CA VAL A 36 -6.45 -7.81 -1.85
C VAL A 36 -5.72 -6.48 -1.80
N VAL A 37 -4.39 -6.55 -1.67
CA VAL A 37 -3.50 -5.38 -1.69
C VAL A 37 -3.30 -4.90 -3.13
N VAL A 38 -3.42 -3.61 -3.34
CA VAL A 38 -3.24 -2.94 -4.64
C VAL A 38 -2.15 -1.89 -4.52
N HIS A 39 -1.14 -1.97 -5.39
CA HIS A 39 -0.12 -0.94 -5.56
C HIS A 39 -0.60 0.11 -6.55
N THR A 40 -0.32 1.38 -6.28
CA THR A 40 -0.58 2.47 -7.23
C THR A 40 0.40 2.45 -8.39
N ASN A 41 1.65 2.07 -8.11
CA ASN A 41 2.75 1.99 -9.07
C ASN A 41 3.90 1.15 -8.51
N GLU A 42 4.76 0.66 -9.38
CA GLU A 42 6.09 0.15 -9.03
C GLU A 42 7.15 1.22 -9.34
N ILE A 43 7.26 1.55 -10.59
CA ILE A 43 8.02 2.69 -11.13
C ILE A 43 7.09 3.49 -12.06
N TYR A 44 7.47 4.70 -12.39
CA TYR A 44 6.73 5.47 -13.39
C TYR A 44 7.67 6.30 -14.26
N HIS A 45 7.19 6.64 -15.46
CA HIS A 45 7.90 7.46 -16.43
C HIS A 45 6.94 8.50 -17.00
N GLY A 46 7.46 9.66 -17.35
CA GLY A 46 6.69 10.72 -17.97
C GLY A 46 6.30 11.85 -17.02
N GLU A 47 5.32 12.61 -17.42
CA GLU A 47 4.85 13.77 -16.66
C GLU A 47 3.98 13.32 -15.47
N VAL A 48 4.33 13.75 -14.26
CA VAL A 48 3.76 13.24 -12.99
C VAL A 48 2.24 13.41 -12.93
N ALA A 49 1.70 14.55 -13.36
CA ALA A 49 0.26 14.77 -13.30
C ALA A 49 -0.50 13.84 -14.26
N ALA A 50 0.04 13.59 -15.45
CA ALA A 50 -0.57 12.67 -16.41
C ALA A 50 -0.52 11.22 -15.90
N VAL A 51 0.57 10.82 -15.26
CA VAL A 51 0.71 9.48 -14.65
C VAL A 51 -0.27 9.31 -13.49
N LYS A 52 -0.40 10.32 -12.62
CA LYS A 52 -1.40 10.29 -11.52
C LYS A 52 -2.82 10.15 -12.05
N GLU A 53 -3.18 10.88 -13.10
CA GLU A 53 -4.51 10.78 -13.70
C GLU A 53 -4.77 9.37 -14.26
N LEU A 54 -3.79 8.75 -14.94
CA LEU A 54 -3.87 7.36 -15.38
C LEU A 54 -4.10 6.41 -14.20
N VAL A 55 -3.33 6.56 -13.12
CA VAL A 55 -3.48 5.73 -11.92
C VAL A 55 -4.84 5.93 -11.26
N TYR A 56 -5.33 7.16 -11.19
CA TYR A 56 -6.67 7.42 -10.68
C TYR A 56 -7.76 6.69 -11.48
N GLN A 57 -7.70 6.75 -12.80
CA GLN A 57 -8.67 6.05 -13.65
C GLN A 57 -8.61 4.54 -13.42
N ARG A 58 -7.41 3.96 -13.44
CA ARG A 58 -7.21 2.52 -13.28
C ARG A 58 -7.57 2.01 -11.87
N LEU A 59 -7.29 2.80 -10.83
CA LEU A 59 -7.74 2.48 -9.48
C LEU A 59 -9.28 2.42 -9.40
N ALA A 60 -9.97 3.38 -10.00
CA ALA A 60 -11.44 3.37 -10.04
C ALA A 60 -11.98 2.08 -10.70
N GLU A 61 -11.36 1.66 -11.81
CA GLU A 61 -11.74 0.45 -12.53
C GLU A 61 -11.44 -0.82 -11.74
N VAL A 62 -10.24 -0.93 -11.13
CA VAL A 62 -9.86 -2.07 -10.28
C VAL A 62 -10.78 -2.19 -9.06
N ILE A 63 -11.08 -1.07 -8.40
CA ILE A 63 -11.97 -1.04 -7.24
C ILE A 63 -13.40 -1.45 -7.65
N SER A 64 -13.91 -0.92 -8.77
CA SER A 64 -15.23 -1.32 -9.29
C SER A 64 -15.28 -2.80 -9.64
N LEU A 65 -14.23 -3.31 -10.26
CA LEU A 65 -14.11 -4.74 -10.56
C LEU A 65 -14.10 -5.57 -9.27
N ALA A 66 -13.31 -5.20 -8.26
CA ALA A 66 -13.27 -5.90 -6.97
C ALA A 66 -14.64 -5.95 -6.30
N GLN A 67 -15.40 -4.86 -6.34
CA GLN A 67 -16.77 -4.83 -5.81
C GLN A 67 -17.68 -5.85 -6.50
N SER A 68 -17.55 -6.03 -7.82
CA SER A 68 -18.33 -7.04 -8.56
C SER A 68 -18.00 -8.49 -8.14
N TYR A 69 -16.80 -8.71 -7.59
CA TYR A 69 -16.36 -9.97 -7.01
C TYR A 69 -16.63 -10.09 -5.50
N GLY A 70 -17.13 -9.02 -4.86
CA GLY A 70 -17.29 -8.99 -3.40
C GLY A 70 -15.96 -9.03 -2.64
N VAL A 71 -14.87 -8.51 -3.24
CA VAL A 71 -13.52 -8.48 -2.66
C VAL A 71 -13.22 -7.08 -2.16
N GLN A 72 -12.70 -6.98 -0.93
CA GLN A 72 -12.20 -5.71 -0.37
C GLN A 72 -10.83 -5.38 -0.96
N VAL A 73 -10.65 -4.16 -1.44
CA VAL A 73 -9.35 -3.62 -1.85
C VAL A 73 -8.74 -2.82 -0.70
N VAL A 74 -7.45 -3.02 -0.48
CA VAL A 74 -6.60 -2.13 0.32
C VAL A 74 -5.52 -1.53 -0.58
N ILE A 75 -5.29 -0.23 -0.47
CA ILE A 75 -4.25 0.48 -1.22
C ILE A 75 -3.04 0.65 -0.30
N GLU A 76 -1.88 0.24 -0.80
CA GLU A 76 -0.61 0.35 -0.07
C GLU A 76 0.14 1.64 -0.43
N ASN A 77 0.86 2.21 0.54
CA ASN A 77 1.78 3.34 0.34
C ASN A 77 3.09 2.86 -0.28
N VAL A 78 3.09 2.72 -1.59
CA VAL A 78 4.23 2.24 -2.36
C VAL A 78 5.05 3.36 -2.99
N GLY A 79 6.21 2.98 -3.52
CA GLY A 79 7.14 3.88 -4.18
C GLY A 79 8.07 4.57 -3.18
N LEU A 80 9.37 4.53 -3.48
CA LEU A 80 10.38 5.08 -2.60
C LEU A 80 10.97 6.34 -3.21
N ARG A 81 11.04 7.42 -2.42
CA ARG A 81 11.63 8.70 -2.81
C ARG A 81 13.09 8.57 -3.29
N PRO A 82 13.98 7.83 -2.61
CA PRO A 82 15.36 7.66 -3.06
C PRO A 82 15.49 6.99 -4.44
N CYS A 83 14.51 6.17 -4.82
CA CYS A 83 14.47 5.50 -6.13
C CYS A 83 13.74 6.32 -7.21
N GLY A 84 13.23 7.52 -6.89
CA GLY A 84 12.41 8.31 -7.80
C GLY A 84 11.04 7.68 -8.14
N ALA A 85 10.58 6.73 -7.32
CA ALA A 85 9.35 5.98 -7.55
C ALA A 85 8.16 6.47 -6.70
N LEU A 86 8.36 7.44 -5.81
CA LEU A 86 7.28 8.01 -5.00
C LEU A 86 6.34 8.84 -5.87
N LEU A 87 5.21 8.25 -6.27
CA LEU A 87 4.19 8.93 -7.09
C LEU A 87 3.20 9.73 -6.24
N PHE A 88 2.77 9.17 -5.11
CA PHE A 88 1.85 9.80 -4.16
C PHE A 88 2.58 10.07 -2.85
N ASP A 89 2.73 11.35 -2.49
CA ASP A 89 3.28 11.71 -1.18
C ASP A 89 2.27 11.45 -0.04
N PHE A 90 2.64 11.81 1.17
CA PHE A 90 1.81 11.54 2.35
C PHE A 90 0.38 12.10 2.24
N GLU A 91 0.22 13.36 1.88
CA GLU A 91 -1.10 13.99 1.77
C GLU A 91 -1.89 13.43 0.58
N GLU A 92 -1.23 13.16 -0.52
CA GLU A 92 -1.84 12.58 -1.71
C GLU A 92 -2.27 11.13 -1.48
N TYR A 93 -1.49 10.34 -0.72
CA TYR A 93 -1.90 9.00 -0.30
C TYR A 93 -3.17 9.04 0.57
N LEU A 94 -3.23 9.95 1.54
CA LEU A 94 -4.44 10.12 2.35
C LEU A 94 -5.65 10.53 1.50
N ALA A 95 -5.46 11.40 0.51
CA ALA A 95 -6.51 11.86 -0.39
C ALA A 95 -7.10 10.73 -1.26
N LEU A 96 -6.37 9.62 -1.47
CA LEU A 96 -6.92 8.45 -2.16
C LEU A 96 -8.18 7.90 -1.46
N PHE A 97 -8.24 7.95 -0.14
CA PHE A 97 -9.38 7.40 0.64
C PHE A 97 -10.56 8.36 0.73
N GLU A 98 -10.36 9.63 0.40
CA GLU A 98 -11.45 10.58 0.15
C GLU A 98 -12.02 10.37 -1.27
N ARG A 99 -11.13 10.17 -2.24
CA ARG A 99 -11.50 9.92 -3.64
C ARG A 99 -12.18 8.55 -3.83
N TYR A 100 -11.72 7.52 -3.10
CA TYR A 100 -12.21 6.14 -3.17
C TYR A 100 -12.67 5.66 -1.79
N PRO A 101 -13.83 6.14 -1.30
CA PRO A 101 -14.29 5.85 0.07
C PRO A 101 -14.55 4.36 0.33
N GLN A 102 -14.71 3.54 -0.70
CA GLN A 102 -14.88 2.10 -0.62
C GLN A 102 -13.56 1.32 -0.49
N ALA A 103 -12.41 1.94 -0.79
CA ALA A 103 -11.11 1.36 -0.52
C ALA A 103 -10.68 1.60 0.93
N LEU A 104 -9.86 0.70 1.45
CA LEU A 104 -9.21 0.83 2.74
C LEU A 104 -7.69 0.94 2.58
N ALA A 105 -7.00 1.32 3.63
CA ALA A 105 -5.56 1.53 3.62
C ALA A 105 -4.82 0.29 4.11
N LEU A 106 -3.69 0.01 3.48
CA LEU A 106 -2.61 -0.77 4.04
C LEU A 106 -1.41 0.17 4.20
N LEU A 107 -0.90 0.26 5.42
CA LEU A 107 0.30 1.05 5.73
C LEU A 107 1.50 0.10 5.77
N ASP A 108 2.46 0.30 4.87
CA ASP A 108 3.78 -0.29 4.98
C ASP A 108 4.69 0.62 5.81
N THR A 109 5.20 0.10 6.94
CA THR A 109 6.01 0.87 7.90
C THR A 109 7.37 1.23 7.35
N GLY A 110 7.98 0.32 6.59
CA GLY A 110 9.28 0.54 5.99
C GLY A 110 9.24 1.55 4.86
N HIS A 111 8.27 1.46 3.96
CA HIS A 111 8.06 2.46 2.91
C HIS A 111 7.80 3.85 3.51
N ALA A 112 6.95 3.94 4.52
CA ALA A 112 6.67 5.19 5.21
C ALA A 112 7.94 5.77 5.84
N HIS A 113 8.77 4.95 6.50
CA HIS A 113 10.01 5.37 7.13
C HIS A 113 11.04 5.88 6.11
N VAL A 114 11.29 5.15 5.02
CA VAL A 114 12.19 5.58 3.93
C VAL A 114 11.72 6.90 3.30
N ASN A 115 10.40 7.10 3.20
CA ASN A 115 9.82 8.33 2.65
C ASN A 115 9.76 9.49 3.66
N GLY A 116 10.19 9.27 4.92
CA GLY A 116 10.21 10.28 5.98
C GLY A 116 8.84 10.59 6.56
N TRP A 117 7.86 9.69 6.46
CA TRP A 117 6.55 9.88 7.05
C TRP A 117 6.57 9.64 8.56
N ASN A 118 5.78 10.41 9.29
CA ASN A 118 5.59 10.19 10.71
C ASN A 118 4.55 9.08 10.92
N LEU A 119 4.99 7.88 11.31
CA LEU A 119 4.12 6.71 11.47
C LEU A 119 2.96 6.93 12.44
N PRO A 120 3.17 7.46 13.67
CA PRO A 120 2.08 7.78 14.58
C PRO A 120 1.03 8.73 13.98
N GLU A 121 1.46 9.78 13.28
CA GLU A 121 0.54 10.72 12.62
C GLU A 121 -0.18 10.04 11.44
N THR A 122 0.51 9.19 10.68
CA THR A 122 -0.09 8.43 9.57
C THR A 122 -1.23 7.55 10.09
N VAL A 123 -0.98 6.77 11.14
CA VAL A 123 -1.99 5.91 11.78
C VAL A 123 -3.18 6.74 12.27
N LYS A 124 -2.90 7.85 12.96
CA LYS A 124 -3.93 8.77 13.46
C LYS A 124 -4.78 9.38 12.34
N ARG A 125 -4.18 9.73 11.20
CA ARG A 125 -4.89 10.31 10.06
C ARG A 125 -5.74 9.26 9.32
N LEU A 126 -5.25 8.03 9.19
CA LEU A 126 -5.97 6.93 8.57
C LEU A 126 -7.10 6.39 9.44
N GLN A 127 -6.87 6.22 10.75
CA GLN A 127 -7.86 5.74 11.73
C GLN A 127 -8.60 4.48 11.22
N LYS A 128 -9.93 4.58 11.10
CA LYS A 128 -10.81 3.48 10.64
C LYS A 128 -10.59 3.05 9.18
N LYS A 129 -9.86 3.84 8.40
CA LYS A 129 -9.49 3.46 7.03
C LYS A 129 -8.34 2.46 7.02
N LEU A 130 -7.51 2.42 8.07
CA LEU A 130 -6.39 1.49 8.18
C LEU A 130 -6.91 0.09 8.50
N LEU A 131 -6.87 -0.81 7.52
CA LEU A 131 -7.28 -2.20 7.69
C LEU A 131 -6.12 -3.11 8.07
N ALA A 132 -4.96 -2.88 7.46
CA ALA A 132 -3.78 -3.71 7.66
C ALA A 132 -2.50 -2.88 7.65
N VAL A 133 -1.45 -3.44 8.23
CA VAL A 133 -0.10 -2.86 8.24
C VAL A 133 0.89 -3.95 7.87
N HIS A 134 1.78 -3.70 6.92
CA HIS A 134 3.01 -4.45 6.73
C HIS A 134 4.04 -3.92 7.72
N VAL A 135 4.48 -4.78 8.61
CA VAL A 135 5.36 -4.43 9.73
C VAL A 135 6.76 -4.96 9.46
N HIS A 136 7.66 -4.09 9.15
CA HIS A 136 9.09 -4.35 9.08
C HIS A 136 9.87 -3.07 9.34
N ASP A 137 11.16 -3.22 9.65
CA ASP A 137 12.07 -2.13 9.98
C ASP A 137 13.07 -1.87 8.85
N ASN A 138 13.68 -0.72 8.86
CA ASN A 138 14.85 -0.35 8.07
C ASN A 138 15.56 0.84 8.71
N ASP A 139 16.69 1.26 8.16
CA ASP A 139 17.47 2.39 8.65
C ASP A 139 17.11 3.74 7.99
N GLY A 140 16.05 3.78 7.19
CA GLY A 140 15.61 4.95 6.44
C GLY A 140 16.32 5.15 5.10
N SER A 141 17.35 4.38 4.79
CA SER A 141 18.10 4.51 3.52
C SER A 141 17.50 3.69 2.38
N GLY A 142 16.79 2.61 2.70
CA GLY A 142 16.19 1.71 1.72
C GLY A 142 15.28 0.68 2.38
N ASP A 143 14.56 -0.04 1.54
CA ASP A 143 13.54 -1.00 1.95
C ASP A 143 14.18 -2.39 2.21
N SER A 144 14.73 -2.55 3.40
CA SER A 144 15.52 -3.74 3.76
C SER A 144 14.74 -4.83 4.49
N HIS A 145 13.46 -4.62 4.78
CA HIS A 145 12.56 -5.59 5.44
C HIS A 145 13.17 -6.26 6.68
N GLN A 146 13.79 -5.46 7.55
CA GLN A 146 14.41 -5.96 8.78
C GLN A 146 13.34 -6.29 9.84
N PRO A 147 13.62 -7.22 10.75
CA PRO A 147 12.78 -7.40 11.92
C PRO A 147 12.64 -6.14 12.77
N VAL A 148 11.50 -6.01 13.43
CA VAL A 148 11.22 -4.92 14.36
C VAL A 148 12.36 -4.74 15.37
N GLY A 149 12.88 -3.51 15.46
CA GLY A 149 13.94 -3.12 16.37
C GLY A 149 15.37 -3.34 15.86
N LEU A 150 15.54 -3.80 14.59
CA LEU A 150 16.86 -3.90 13.97
C LEU A 150 17.18 -2.72 13.04
N GLY A 151 16.22 -1.84 12.77
CA GLY A 151 16.38 -0.59 12.05
C GLY A 151 16.31 0.63 12.98
N THR A 152 15.72 1.71 12.48
CA THR A 152 15.65 3.00 13.18
C THR A 152 14.22 3.53 13.37
N ILE A 153 13.20 2.71 13.08
CA ILE A 153 11.79 3.09 13.34
C ILE A 153 11.54 3.19 14.85
N GLU A 154 10.90 4.27 15.27
CA GLU A 154 10.47 4.45 16.66
C GLU A 154 9.18 3.65 16.92
N TRP A 155 9.34 2.40 17.35
CA TRP A 155 8.23 1.45 17.47
C TRP A 155 7.27 1.75 18.62
N GLU A 156 7.75 2.25 19.74
CA GLU A 156 6.91 2.51 20.91
C GLU A 156 5.82 3.56 20.60
N PRO A 157 6.12 4.73 20.00
CA PRO A 157 5.10 5.67 19.54
C PRO A 157 4.16 5.09 18.49
N TYR A 158 4.70 4.29 17.55
CA TYR A 158 3.88 3.62 16.54
C TYR A 158 2.84 2.68 17.18
N PHE A 159 3.27 1.75 18.04
CA PHE A 159 2.33 0.82 18.70
C PHE A 159 1.32 1.53 19.60
N ALA A 160 1.72 2.64 20.25
CA ALA A 160 0.79 3.49 20.99
C ALA A 160 -0.29 4.04 20.07
N SER A 161 0.09 4.55 18.89
CA SER A 161 -0.88 5.08 17.91
C SER A 161 -1.82 4.02 17.34
N ILE A 162 -1.31 2.80 17.07
CA ILE A 162 -2.16 1.66 16.66
C ILE A 162 -3.21 1.37 17.72
N ARG A 163 -2.80 1.23 18.99
CA ARG A 163 -3.72 0.98 20.09
C ARG A 163 -4.80 2.06 20.21
N ASP A 164 -4.41 3.30 20.07
CA ASP A 164 -5.29 4.44 20.34
C ASP A 164 -6.22 4.79 19.16
N TYR A 165 -5.80 4.57 17.90
CA TYR A 165 -6.53 5.01 16.72
C TYR A 165 -6.94 3.90 15.75
N ALA A 166 -6.26 2.76 15.73
CA ALA A 166 -6.47 1.70 14.75
C ALA A 166 -6.31 0.28 15.36
N SER A 167 -6.87 0.05 16.55
CA SER A 167 -6.69 -1.19 17.32
C SER A 167 -7.17 -2.47 16.61
N ASN A 168 -7.99 -2.34 15.58
CA ASN A 168 -8.48 -3.46 14.77
C ASN A 168 -7.63 -3.70 13.51
N ALA A 169 -6.63 -2.87 13.23
CA ALA A 169 -5.77 -3.05 12.06
C ALA A 169 -4.91 -4.32 12.21
N LEU A 170 -4.90 -5.15 11.18
CA LEU A 170 -4.09 -6.36 11.14
C LEU A 170 -2.61 -6.00 11.04
N GLN A 171 -1.78 -6.59 11.90
CA GLN A 171 -0.32 -6.42 11.85
C GLN A 171 0.28 -7.63 11.16
N ILE A 172 0.83 -7.44 9.97
CA ILE A 172 1.39 -8.50 9.12
C ILE A 172 2.91 -8.31 9.08
N LEU A 173 3.66 -9.25 9.65
CA LEU A 173 5.12 -9.21 9.60
C LEU A 173 5.60 -9.54 8.19
N GLU A 174 6.40 -8.65 7.61
CA GLU A 174 6.91 -8.77 6.24
C GLU A 174 8.43 -8.65 6.24
N TYR A 175 9.10 -9.68 6.77
CA TYR A 175 10.55 -9.70 6.88
C TYR A 175 11.20 -10.33 5.66
N ALA A 176 12.32 -9.76 5.21
CA ALA A 176 13.22 -10.45 4.31
C ALA A 176 13.78 -11.71 4.98
N TYR A 177 14.11 -12.72 4.16
CA TYR A 177 14.76 -13.92 4.68
C TYR A 177 16.08 -13.52 5.34
N ILE A 178 16.21 -13.82 6.63
CA ILE A 178 17.44 -13.65 7.39
C ILE A 178 18.08 -15.03 7.44
N GLU A 179 19.27 -15.19 6.84
CA GLU A 179 20.05 -16.40 7.04
C GLU A 179 20.37 -16.55 8.54
N PRO A 180 20.23 -17.76 9.09
CA PRO A 180 20.49 -18.01 10.50
C PRO A 180 21.96 -17.85 10.89
#